data_d440ed452684ef2830b86a782804429f
#
_entry.id   d440ed452684ef2830b86a782804429f
#
_cell.length_a   1.000
_cell.length_b   1.000
_cell.length_c   1.000
_cell.angle_alpha   90.00
_cell.angle_beta   90.00
_cell.angle_gamma   90.00
#
_symmetry.space_group_name_H-M   'P 1'
#
loop_
_entity.id
_entity.type
_entity.pdbx_description
1 polymer ?
#
loop_
_entity_poly.entity_id
_entity_poly.type
_entity_poly.pdbx_seq_one_letter_code
_entity_poly.pdbx_strand_id
1 'polypeptide(L)'
;MTQQEQPGDRATAFLAAFNEIERHLRRELGEDRHVGFTWMVNELHERGRLPERQQRALVAFARLRNAIAHGEYREGRPIADPLPETVAEIRRLAGILVDPPTVLGVLERRDPVTVAPDDPVDRIHALLRETTYSQFPVYEDGSCVGLLTTDAVARWVAADLGADGRLGARTVAEVLGHAGHEEIPVLVPRDVTVAEAARLLTRPGADGRLPRALVVTEHGRAGQRPLRVVGGGDLPALYEALSLDAG
;
A
#
# COMPACT_ATOMS: atom_id res chain seq x y z
N MET A 1 24.11 -25.45 2.67
CA MET A 1 23.69 -26.70 2.01
C MET A 1 22.23 -26.51 1.57
N THR A 2 22.02 -26.11 0.35
CA THR A 2 20.67 -25.91 -0.24
C THR A 2 20.13 -27.30 -0.59
N GLN A 3 19.06 -27.72 0.09
CA GLN A 3 18.34 -28.93 -0.30
C GLN A 3 17.79 -28.70 -1.71
N GLN A 4 18.24 -29.46 -2.70
CA GLN A 4 17.63 -29.50 -4.02
C GLN A 4 16.24 -30.13 -3.86
N GLU A 5 15.20 -29.33 -4.01
CA GLU A 5 13.81 -29.80 -4.08
C GLU A 5 13.70 -30.84 -5.23
N GLN A 6 13.16 -32.02 -4.92
CA GLN A 6 12.94 -33.07 -5.92
C GLN A 6 11.86 -32.67 -6.93
N PRO A 7 11.91 -33.14 -8.18
CA PRO A 7 10.94 -32.73 -9.23
C PRO A 7 9.46 -32.88 -8.86
N GLY A 8 9.07 -33.87 -8.06
CA GLY A 8 7.67 -34.03 -7.59
C GLY A 8 7.22 -33.02 -6.53
N ASP A 9 8.16 -32.45 -5.77
CA ASP A 9 7.84 -31.51 -4.70
C ASP A 9 7.48 -30.13 -5.26
N ARG A 10 8.10 -29.73 -6.39
CA ARG A 10 7.82 -28.44 -7.05
C ARG A 10 6.44 -28.38 -7.67
N ALA A 11 6.03 -29.44 -8.34
CA ALA A 11 4.67 -29.56 -8.90
C ALA A 11 3.60 -29.48 -7.80
N THR A 12 3.81 -30.21 -6.70
CA THR A 12 2.92 -30.18 -5.53
C THR A 12 2.84 -28.80 -4.91
N ALA A 13 4.00 -28.13 -4.71
CA ALA A 13 4.07 -26.79 -4.14
C ALA A 13 3.38 -25.75 -5.04
N PHE A 14 3.58 -25.83 -6.36
CA PHE A 14 2.91 -24.99 -7.34
C PHE A 14 1.39 -25.16 -7.31
N LEU A 15 0.90 -26.42 -7.33
CA LEU A 15 -0.53 -26.72 -7.30
C LEU A 15 -1.17 -26.26 -5.98
N ALA A 16 -0.49 -26.40 -4.85
CA ALA A 16 -0.97 -25.92 -3.57
C ALA A 16 -1.19 -24.41 -3.58
N ALA A 17 -0.18 -23.63 -4.02
CA ALA A 17 -0.28 -22.17 -4.14
C ALA A 17 -1.36 -21.74 -5.16
N PHE A 18 -1.46 -22.45 -6.31
CA PHE A 18 -2.51 -22.19 -7.29
C PHE A 18 -3.92 -22.38 -6.71
N ASN A 19 -4.15 -23.49 -6.00
CA ASN A 19 -5.43 -23.78 -5.37
C ASN A 19 -5.79 -22.78 -4.26
N GLU A 20 -4.78 -22.24 -3.58
CA GLU A 20 -4.97 -21.19 -2.57
C GLU A 20 -5.45 -19.89 -3.21
N ILE A 21 -4.79 -19.45 -4.30
CA ILE A 21 -5.22 -18.32 -5.11
C ILE A 21 -6.65 -18.54 -5.65
N GLU A 22 -6.93 -19.69 -6.23
CA GLU A 22 -8.26 -20.00 -6.78
C GLU A 22 -9.36 -19.87 -5.73
N ARG A 23 -9.13 -20.40 -4.52
CA ARG A 23 -10.08 -20.27 -3.39
C ARG A 23 -10.26 -18.81 -2.95
N HIS A 24 -9.17 -18.01 -2.96
CA HIS A 24 -9.24 -16.59 -2.64
C HIS A 24 -10.08 -15.83 -3.68
N LEU A 25 -9.81 -16.00 -4.98
CA LEU A 25 -10.56 -15.34 -6.06
C LEU A 25 -12.05 -15.67 -6.03
N ARG A 26 -12.41 -16.92 -5.73
CA ARG A 26 -13.82 -17.32 -5.56
C ARG A 26 -14.50 -16.58 -4.42
N ARG A 27 -13.85 -16.49 -3.26
CA ARG A 27 -14.40 -15.76 -2.10
C ARG A 27 -14.55 -14.26 -2.41
N GLU A 28 -13.57 -13.68 -3.08
CA GLU A 28 -13.57 -12.27 -3.46
C GLU A 28 -14.73 -11.91 -4.41
N LEU A 29 -15.08 -12.81 -5.32
CA LEU A 29 -16.15 -12.61 -6.29
C LEU A 29 -17.52 -13.04 -5.77
N GLY A 30 -17.57 -13.79 -4.65
CA GLY A 30 -18.81 -14.36 -4.13
C GLY A 30 -19.40 -15.44 -5.06
N GLU A 31 -18.56 -16.07 -5.89
CA GLU A 31 -18.99 -17.01 -6.91
C GLU A 31 -18.97 -18.46 -6.42
N ASP A 32 -20.10 -19.17 -6.58
CA ASP A 32 -20.23 -20.61 -6.34
C ASP A 32 -19.89 -21.42 -7.59
N ARG A 33 -18.85 -22.23 -7.48
CA ARG A 33 -18.43 -23.46 -8.19
C ARG A 33 -18.38 -23.55 -9.72
N HIS A 34 -19.00 -22.69 -10.53
CA HIS A 34 -19.10 -22.92 -11.99
C HIS A 34 -18.27 -21.98 -12.86
N VAL A 35 -17.50 -21.08 -12.26
CA VAL A 35 -16.72 -20.08 -13.00
C VAL A 35 -15.28 -20.53 -13.14
N GLY A 36 -14.74 -20.43 -14.37
CA GLY A 36 -13.36 -20.80 -14.64
C GLY A 36 -12.36 -19.81 -14.05
N PHE A 37 -11.17 -20.31 -13.65
CA PHE A 37 -10.10 -19.51 -13.05
C PHE A 37 -9.74 -18.27 -13.90
N THR A 38 -9.55 -18.43 -15.20
CA THR A 38 -9.21 -17.33 -16.11
C THR A 38 -10.28 -16.26 -16.17
N TRP A 39 -11.56 -16.64 -16.08
CA TRP A 39 -12.64 -15.68 -16.01
C TRP A 39 -12.58 -14.87 -14.71
N MET A 40 -12.37 -15.52 -13.56
CA MET A 40 -12.23 -14.82 -12.27
C MET A 40 -11.09 -13.82 -12.27
N VAL A 41 -9.95 -14.19 -12.86
CA VAL A 41 -8.78 -13.33 -13.00
C VAL A 41 -9.10 -12.09 -13.85
N ASN A 42 -9.77 -12.27 -14.98
CA ASN A 42 -10.16 -11.17 -15.88
C ASN A 42 -11.18 -10.24 -15.22
N GLU A 43 -12.18 -10.81 -14.55
CA GLU A 43 -13.21 -10.04 -13.84
C GLU A 43 -12.63 -9.14 -12.75
N LEU A 44 -11.68 -9.67 -11.94
CA LEU A 44 -10.99 -8.84 -10.92
C LEU A 44 -10.10 -7.78 -11.54
N HIS A 45 -9.49 -8.06 -12.69
CA HIS A 45 -8.73 -7.06 -13.44
C HIS A 45 -9.63 -5.93 -13.97
N GLU A 46 -10.76 -6.26 -14.59
CA GLU A 46 -11.74 -5.29 -15.10
C GLU A 46 -12.32 -4.41 -13.98
N ARG A 47 -12.53 -4.98 -12.80
CA ARG A 47 -12.91 -4.23 -11.58
C ARG A 47 -11.77 -3.38 -10.99
N GLY A 48 -10.57 -3.39 -11.60
CA GLY A 48 -9.40 -2.65 -11.14
C GLY A 48 -8.78 -3.16 -9.83
N ARG A 49 -9.13 -4.38 -9.41
CA ARG A 49 -8.66 -5.01 -8.17
C ARG A 49 -7.41 -5.88 -8.39
N LEU A 50 -7.07 -6.19 -9.63
CA LEU A 50 -5.90 -6.99 -10.01
C LEU A 50 -5.08 -6.22 -11.05
N PRO A 51 -3.82 -5.85 -10.79
CA PRO A 51 -2.93 -5.22 -11.75
C PRO A 51 -2.68 -6.11 -12.97
N GLU A 52 -2.48 -5.49 -14.14
CA GLU A 52 -2.27 -6.21 -15.42
C GLU A 52 -1.12 -7.24 -15.35
N ARG A 53 -0.01 -6.88 -14.67
CA ARG A 53 1.13 -7.81 -14.51
C ARG A 53 0.74 -9.08 -13.75
N GLN A 54 -0.03 -8.93 -12.66
CA GLN A 54 -0.52 -10.06 -11.87
C GLN A 54 -1.54 -10.89 -12.66
N GLN A 55 -2.43 -10.24 -13.41
CA GLN A 55 -3.37 -10.90 -14.33
C GLN A 55 -2.62 -11.80 -15.33
N ARG A 56 -1.60 -11.25 -16.01
CA ARG A 56 -0.80 -12.02 -17.00
C ARG A 56 -0.12 -13.23 -16.36
N ALA A 57 0.48 -13.06 -15.18
CA ALA A 57 1.12 -14.15 -14.44
C ALA A 57 0.11 -15.25 -14.09
N LEU A 58 -1.06 -14.90 -13.55
CA LEU A 58 -2.10 -15.84 -13.19
C LEU A 58 -2.65 -16.63 -14.40
N VAL A 59 -2.83 -15.96 -15.53
CA VAL A 59 -3.24 -16.63 -16.78
C VAL A 59 -2.17 -17.61 -17.27
N ALA A 60 -0.89 -17.26 -17.16
CA ALA A 60 0.21 -18.15 -17.48
C ALA A 60 0.27 -19.36 -16.53
N PHE A 61 0.07 -19.12 -15.22
CA PHE A 61 0.01 -20.19 -14.22
C PHE A 61 -1.17 -21.13 -14.43
N ALA A 62 -2.32 -20.65 -14.91
CA ALA A 62 -3.46 -21.50 -15.25
C ALA A 62 -3.12 -22.50 -16.39
N ARG A 63 -2.34 -22.06 -17.38
CA ARG A 63 -1.87 -22.93 -18.48
C ARG A 63 -0.90 -23.98 -17.95
N LEU A 64 0.06 -23.59 -17.11
CA LEU A 64 1.00 -24.52 -16.50
C LEU A 64 0.30 -25.53 -15.58
N ARG A 65 -0.66 -25.07 -14.76
CA ARG A 65 -1.48 -25.95 -13.91
C ARG A 65 -2.19 -27.02 -14.71
N ASN A 66 -2.75 -26.66 -15.86
CA ASN A 66 -3.44 -27.62 -16.73
C ASN A 66 -2.44 -28.63 -17.31
N ALA A 67 -1.25 -28.22 -17.71
CA ALA A 67 -0.21 -29.13 -18.18
C ALA A 67 0.26 -30.11 -17.09
N ILE A 68 0.39 -29.65 -15.83
CA ILE A 68 0.79 -30.50 -14.70
C ILE A 68 -0.34 -31.47 -14.32
N ALA A 69 -1.60 -30.99 -14.25
CA ALA A 69 -2.71 -31.77 -13.70
C ALA A 69 -3.34 -32.73 -14.70
N HIS A 70 -3.29 -32.46 -16.01
CA HIS A 70 -3.96 -33.22 -17.06
C HIS A 70 -3.01 -33.82 -18.10
N GLY A 71 -1.73 -33.45 -18.04
CA GLY A 71 -0.72 -34.00 -18.94
C GLY A 71 -0.10 -35.26 -18.37
N GLU A 72 -0.58 -36.43 -18.73
CA GLU A 72 0.12 -37.68 -18.46
C GLU A 72 1.16 -37.94 -19.56
N TYR A 73 2.41 -38.11 -19.15
CA TYR A 73 3.49 -38.57 -20.01
C TYR A 73 4.09 -39.82 -19.37
N ARG A 74 4.22 -40.89 -20.13
CA ARG A 74 4.77 -42.20 -19.76
C ARG A 74 4.88 -42.49 -18.25
N GLU A 75 4.28 -43.54 -17.77
CA GLU A 75 4.37 -44.06 -16.39
C GLU A 75 3.78 -43.13 -15.29
N GLY A 76 2.77 -42.33 -15.61
CA GLY A 76 2.10 -41.46 -14.62
C GLY A 76 2.92 -40.24 -14.19
N ARG A 77 3.97 -39.89 -14.93
CA ARG A 77 4.74 -38.65 -14.67
C ARG A 77 4.05 -37.44 -15.30
N PRO A 78 4.00 -36.31 -14.63
CA PRO A 78 3.44 -35.08 -15.22
C PRO A 78 4.27 -34.64 -16.44
N ILE A 79 3.60 -34.14 -17.47
CA ILE A 79 4.25 -33.67 -18.72
C ILE A 79 5.07 -32.39 -18.51
N ALA A 80 4.85 -31.67 -17.42
CA ALA A 80 5.53 -30.43 -17.05
C ALA A 80 5.95 -30.44 -15.58
N ASP A 81 7.12 -29.94 -15.29
CA ASP A 81 7.63 -29.69 -13.94
C ASP A 81 8.01 -28.20 -13.83
N PRO A 82 7.42 -27.44 -12.87
CA PRO A 82 7.70 -26.02 -12.77
C PRO A 82 9.16 -25.74 -12.40
N LEU A 83 9.69 -24.67 -12.98
CA LEU A 83 11.00 -24.15 -12.56
C LEU A 83 10.93 -23.65 -11.12
N PRO A 84 12.03 -23.69 -10.35
CA PRO A 84 12.08 -23.15 -8.98
C PRO A 84 11.59 -21.71 -8.90
N GLU A 85 11.97 -20.88 -9.88
CA GLU A 85 11.59 -19.46 -9.97
C GLU A 85 10.08 -19.32 -10.15
N THR A 86 9.46 -20.20 -10.95
CA THR A 86 7.99 -20.20 -11.15
C THR A 86 7.24 -20.57 -9.87
N VAL A 87 7.77 -21.51 -9.09
CA VAL A 87 7.20 -21.87 -7.77
C VAL A 87 7.35 -20.71 -6.79
N ALA A 88 8.50 -20.05 -6.76
CA ALA A 88 8.72 -18.88 -5.92
C ALA A 88 7.76 -17.74 -6.31
N GLU A 89 7.58 -17.47 -7.59
CA GLU A 89 6.70 -16.42 -8.10
C GLU A 89 5.23 -16.67 -7.74
N ILE A 90 4.70 -17.89 -7.94
CA ILE A 90 3.31 -18.19 -7.59
C ILE A 90 3.08 -18.15 -6.07
N ARG A 91 4.03 -18.63 -5.25
CA ARG A 91 3.95 -18.52 -3.79
C ARG A 91 3.91 -17.06 -3.33
N ARG A 92 4.75 -16.20 -3.92
CA ARG A 92 4.76 -14.79 -3.63
C ARG A 92 3.46 -14.11 -4.03
N LEU A 93 2.95 -14.43 -5.21
CA LEU A 93 1.66 -13.92 -5.67
C LEU A 93 0.51 -14.38 -4.77
N ALA A 94 0.53 -15.64 -4.31
CA ALA A 94 -0.43 -16.14 -3.32
C ALA A 94 -0.36 -15.32 -2.02
N GLY A 95 0.83 -15.03 -1.49
CA GLY A 95 1.01 -14.18 -0.32
C GLY A 95 0.42 -12.79 -0.51
N ILE A 96 0.70 -12.13 -1.65
CA ILE A 96 0.17 -10.79 -1.95
C ILE A 96 -1.36 -10.77 -2.05
N LEU A 97 -1.97 -11.83 -2.58
CA LEU A 97 -3.42 -11.89 -2.81
C LEU A 97 -4.19 -12.37 -1.59
N VAL A 98 -3.70 -13.42 -0.93
CA VAL A 98 -4.44 -14.13 0.15
C VAL A 98 -4.22 -13.48 1.51
N ASP A 99 -3.00 -13.02 1.75
CA ASP A 99 -2.59 -12.33 2.98
C ASP A 99 -1.79 -11.06 2.60
N PRO A 100 -2.49 -10.03 2.10
CA PRO A 100 -1.83 -8.86 1.55
C PRO A 100 -1.00 -8.14 2.61
N PRO A 101 0.25 -7.75 2.30
CA PRO A 101 1.10 -7.06 3.24
C PRO A 101 0.46 -5.73 3.66
N THR A 102 0.50 -5.43 4.95
CA THR A 102 0.04 -4.15 5.50
C THR A 102 1.17 -3.13 5.51
N VAL A 103 0.80 -1.85 5.49
CA VAL A 103 1.75 -0.73 5.57
C VAL A 103 2.61 -0.82 6.82
N LEU A 104 2.01 -1.13 7.98
CA LEU A 104 2.73 -1.26 9.25
C LEU A 104 3.64 -2.50 9.31
N GLY A 105 3.39 -3.51 8.48
CA GLY A 105 4.22 -4.71 8.38
C GLY A 105 5.44 -4.53 7.47
N VAL A 106 5.38 -3.58 6.54
CA VAL A 106 6.43 -3.37 5.51
C VAL A 106 7.32 -2.18 5.83
N LEU A 107 6.73 -1.06 6.25
CA LEU A 107 7.50 0.16 6.50
C LEU A 107 8.21 0.09 7.86
N GLU A 108 9.45 0.57 7.90
CA GLU A 108 10.18 0.74 9.15
C GLU A 108 9.35 1.51 10.18
N ARG A 109 9.44 1.09 11.43
CA ARG A 109 8.75 1.78 12.52
C ARG A 109 9.30 3.19 12.67
N ARG A 110 8.41 4.19 12.52
CA ARG A 110 8.69 5.60 12.78
C ARG A 110 7.50 6.16 13.54
N ASP A 111 7.73 6.62 14.74
CA ASP A 111 6.67 7.22 15.56
C ASP A 111 6.26 8.58 14.94
N PRO A 112 4.95 8.80 14.72
CA PRO A 112 4.48 10.07 14.17
C PRO A 112 4.74 11.22 15.14
N VAL A 113 5.20 12.34 14.61
CA VAL A 113 5.26 13.60 15.36
C VAL A 113 3.99 14.38 15.07
N THR A 114 3.27 14.76 16.11
CA THR A 114 2.04 15.55 16.02
C THR A 114 2.27 16.95 16.55
N VAL A 115 1.45 17.90 16.09
CA VAL A 115 1.40 19.27 16.56
C VAL A 115 -0.04 19.63 16.96
N ALA A 116 -0.20 20.62 17.84
CA ALA A 116 -1.52 21.15 18.20
C ALA A 116 -1.77 22.49 17.47
N PRO A 117 -3.03 22.90 17.26
CA PRO A 117 -3.34 24.20 16.62
C PRO A 117 -2.74 25.41 17.35
N ASP A 118 -2.65 25.36 18.66
CA ASP A 118 -2.09 26.39 19.53
C ASP A 118 -0.58 26.30 19.76
N ASP A 119 0.07 25.27 19.21
CA ASP A 119 1.54 25.19 19.25
C ASP A 119 2.16 26.44 18.61
N PRO A 120 3.24 26.99 19.20
CA PRO A 120 3.93 28.13 18.63
C PRO A 120 4.64 27.75 17.32
N VAL A 121 4.75 28.70 16.39
CA VAL A 121 5.46 28.51 15.11
C VAL A 121 6.91 28.09 15.31
N ASP A 122 7.55 28.51 16.38
CA ASP A 122 8.91 28.09 16.73
C ASP A 122 9.05 26.59 16.88
N ARG A 123 7.98 25.88 17.31
CA ARG A 123 7.96 24.42 17.35
C ARG A 123 8.04 23.82 15.95
N ILE A 124 7.35 24.40 14.97
CA ILE A 124 7.43 23.95 13.57
C ILE A 124 8.87 24.10 13.07
N HIS A 125 9.47 25.27 13.35
CA HIS A 125 10.85 25.54 12.95
C HIS A 125 11.83 24.51 13.56
N ALA A 126 11.68 24.20 14.85
CA ALA A 126 12.49 23.18 15.51
C ALA A 126 12.30 21.79 14.86
N LEU A 127 11.06 21.36 14.63
CA LEU A 127 10.75 20.09 14.00
C LEU A 127 11.35 19.95 12.60
N LEU A 128 11.26 20.99 11.77
CA LEU A 128 11.83 20.98 10.41
C LEU A 128 13.37 20.96 10.40
N ARG A 129 14.02 21.45 11.45
CA ARG A 129 15.48 21.37 11.59
C ARG A 129 15.98 20.05 12.16
N GLU A 130 15.22 19.46 13.05
CA GLU A 130 15.62 18.27 13.83
C GLU A 130 15.18 16.96 13.18
N THR A 131 14.21 17.01 12.28
CA THR A 131 13.68 15.82 11.63
C THR A 131 13.71 15.95 10.10
N THR A 132 13.59 14.81 9.41
CA THR A 132 13.38 14.76 7.95
C THR A 132 11.89 14.69 7.58
N TYR A 133 11.01 14.91 8.55
CA TYR A 133 9.56 14.83 8.31
C TYR A 133 9.07 16.09 7.60
N SER A 134 8.15 15.89 6.68
CA SER A 134 7.52 16.95 5.89
C SER A 134 6.01 17.04 6.10
N GLN A 135 5.45 16.14 6.90
CA GLN A 135 4.03 16.08 7.22
C GLN A 135 3.85 15.82 8.72
N PHE A 136 3.04 16.66 9.36
CA PHE A 136 2.75 16.60 10.80
C PHE A 136 1.24 16.60 11.00
N PRO A 137 0.62 15.49 11.43
CA PRO A 137 -0.79 15.49 11.78
C PRO A 137 -1.06 16.49 12.91
N VAL A 138 -2.10 17.29 12.74
CA VAL A 138 -2.53 18.28 13.72
C VAL A 138 -3.64 17.69 14.56
N TYR A 139 -3.44 17.66 15.87
CA TYR A 139 -4.38 17.10 16.84
C TYR A 139 -4.87 18.15 17.82
N GLU A 140 -6.18 18.18 18.01
CA GLU A 140 -6.87 19.00 19.00
C GLU A 140 -7.83 18.09 19.79
N ASP A 141 -7.80 18.15 21.11
CA ASP A 141 -8.64 17.34 22.02
C ASP A 141 -8.64 15.84 21.66
N GLY A 142 -7.49 15.31 21.26
CA GLY A 142 -7.33 13.90 20.88
C GLY A 142 -7.86 13.55 19.49
N SER A 143 -8.28 14.52 18.69
CA SER A 143 -8.82 14.32 17.34
C SER A 143 -7.91 14.93 16.28
N CYS A 144 -7.69 14.23 15.18
CA CYS A 144 -6.95 14.75 14.03
C CYS A 144 -7.81 15.78 13.30
N VAL A 145 -7.39 17.03 13.34
CA VAL A 145 -8.11 18.18 12.76
C VAL A 145 -7.48 18.71 11.48
N GLY A 146 -6.24 18.29 11.17
CA GLY A 146 -5.53 18.80 9.99
C GLY A 146 -4.21 18.06 9.73
N LEU A 147 -3.56 18.48 8.65
CA LEU A 147 -2.22 18.04 8.27
C LEU A 147 -1.36 19.26 7.97
N LEU A 148 -0.39 19.53 8.82
CA LEU A 148 0.61 20.56 8.55
C LEU A 148 1.70 19.96 7.64
N THR A 149 1.98 20.62 6.53
CA THR A 149 3.01 20.21 5.58
C THR A 149 4.07 21.29 5.40
N THR A 150 5.24 20.90 4.89
CA THR A 150 6.26 21.88 4.48
C THR A 150 5.75 22.82 3.39
N ASP A 151 4.83 22.37 2.53
CA ASP A 151 4.23 23.22 1.50
C ASP A 151 3.31 24.28 2.11
N ALA A 152 2.53 23.95 3.14
CA ALA A 152 1.71 24.92 3.88
C ALA A 152 2.61 25.98 4.56
N VAL A 153 3.70 25.54 5.19
CA VAL A 153 4.70 26.44 5.79
C VAL A 153 5.32 27.36 4.74
N ALA A 154 5.69 26.82 3.57
CA ALA A 154 6.26 27.63 2.47
C ALA A 154 5.25 28.67 1.93
N ARG A 155 3.97 28.28 1.75
CA ARG A 155 2.91 29.21 1.34
C ARG A 155 2.65 30.31 2.38
N TRP A 156 2.60 29.93 3.64
CA TRP A 156 2.51 30.92 4.72
C TRP A 156 3.67 31.90 4.68
N VAL A 157 4.92 31.44 4.64
CA VAL A 157 6.11 32.30 4.57
C VAL A 157 6.05 33.23 3.37
N ALA A 158 5.66 32.72 2.19
CA ALA A 158 5.55 33.55 0.98
C ALA A 158 4.46 34.63 1.06
N ALA A 159 3.32 34.31 1.68
CA ALA A 159 2.22 35.25 1.88
C ALA A 159 2.57 36.34 2.92
N ASP A 160 3.17 35.94 4.02
CA ASP A 160 3.44 36.82 5.17
C ASP A 160 4.60 37.76 4.87
N LEU A 161 5.70 37.31 4.27
CA LEU A 161 6.82 38.14 3.85
C LEU A 161 6.43 39.15 2.76
N GLY A 162 5.39 38.88 1.96
CA GLY A 162 4.92 39.80 0.95
C GLY A 162 4.25 41.07 1.47
N ALA A 163 3.78 41.06 2.74
CA ALA A 163 3.06 42.17 3.33
C ALA A 163 3.97 43.24 3.91
N ASP A 164 4.91 42.90 4.83
CA ASP A 164 5.77 43.84 5.54
C ASP A 164 7.22 43.35 5.74
N GLY A 165 7.55 42.18 5.14
CA GLY A 165 8.87 41.57 5.26
C GLY A 165 9.13 40.89 6.62
N ARG A 166 8.08 40.66 7.44
CA ARG A 166 8.17 39.99 8.73
C ARG A 166 7.23 38.81 8.79
N LEU A 167 7.63 37.76 9.48
CA LEU A 167 6.77 36.62 9.76
C LEU A 167 5.89 36.94 10.97
N GLY A 168 4.57 37.00 10.77
CA GLY A 168 3.59 37.43 11.77
C GLY A 168 2.82 36.29 12.44
N ALA A 169 2.68 35.13 11.80
CA ALA A 169 1.97 33.99 12.40
C ALA A 169 2.66 33.51 13.68
N ARG A 170 1.87 33.23 14.69
CA ARG A 170 2.35 32.84 16.01
C ARG A 170 2.03 31.40 16.36
N THR A 171 1.03 30.82 15.70
CA THR A 171 0.49 29.48 15.99
C THR A 171 0.42 28.60 14.74
N VAL A 172 0.38 27.28 14.96
CA VAL A 172 0.14 26.28 13.91
C VAL A 172 -1.18 26.54 13.19
N ALA A 173 -2.24 26.95 13.90
CA ALA A 173 -3.54 27.24 13.32
C ALA A 173 -3.47 28.36 12.27
N GLU A 174 -2.68 29.41 12.51
CA GLU A 174 -2.48 30.49 11.54
C GLU A 174 -1.76 29.99 10.29
N VAL A 175 -0.74 29.13 10.43
CA VAL A 175 -0.05 28.50 9.29
C VAL A 175 -0.99 27.57 8.50
N LEU A 176 -1.85 26.81 9.19
CA LEU A 176 -2.86 25.96 8.55
C LEU A 176 -3.87 26.75 7.71
N GLY A 177 -4.09 28.04 8.02
CA GLY A 177 -4.90 28.92 7.17
C GLY A 177 -4.37 29.07 5.74
N HIS A 178 -3.10 28.74 5.50
CA HIS A 178 -2.46 28.70 4.19
C HIS A 178 -2.38 27.29 3.57
N ALA A 179 -2.91 26.27 4.25
CA ALA A 179 -2.96 24.90 3.73
C ALA A 179 -3.90 24.79 2.51
N GLY A 180 -3.54 23.98 1.55
CA GLY A 180 -4.39 23.64 0.41
C GLY A 180 -5.37 22.51 0.75
N HIS A 181 -6.30 22.26 -0.14
CA HIS A 181 -7.28 21.17 0.03
C HIS A 181 -6.62 19.77 0.00
N GLU A 182 -5.47 19.63 -0.65
CA GLU A 182 -4.68 18.39 -0.67
C GLU A 182 -4.00 18.07 0.68
N GLU A 183 -4.02 19.00 1.61
CA GLU A 183 -3.44 18.89 2.94
C GLU A 183 -4.47 18.48 4.01
N ILE A 184 -5.64 18.02 3.56
CA ILE A 184 -6.58 17.33 4.44
C ILE A 184 -6.05 15.91 4.69
N PRO A 185 -5.94 15.48 5.96
CA PRO A 185 -5.44 14.14 6.28
C PRO A 185 -6.42 13.07 5.80
N VAL A 186 -5.91 12.07 5.07
CA VAL A 186 -6.66 10.86 4.76
C VAL A 186 -6.37 9.82 5.83
N LEU A 187 -7.37 9.52 6.64
CA LEU A 187 -7.27 8.57 7.74
C LEU A 187 -7.52 7.15 7.23
N VAL A 188 -6.61 6.23 7.55
CA VAL A 188 -6.70 4.82 7.17
C VAL A 188 -6.52 3.91 8.37
N PRO A 189 -7.12 2.70 8.39
CA PRO A 189 -6.98 1.78 9.51
C PRO A 189 -5.60 1.11 9.54
N ARG A 190 -5.27 0.49 10.67
CA ARG A 190 -3.97 -0.16 10.88
C ARG A 190 -3.67 -1.31 9.93
N ASP A 191 -4.70 -1.97 9.45
CA ASP A 191 -4.66 -3.09 8.52
C ASP A 191 -4.72 -2.66 7.04
N VAL A 192 -4.58 -1.34 6.77
CA VAL A 192 -4.50 -0.83 5.40
C VAL A 192 -3.40 -1.56 4.64
N THR A 193 -3.75 -2.14 3.51
CA THR A 193 -2.80 -2.89 2.70
C THR A 193 -1.84 -1.96 1.94
N VAL A 194 -0.67 -2.47 1.62
CA VAL A 194 0.33 -1.76 0.80
C VAL A 194 -0.27 -1.33 -0.54
N ALA A 195 -1.04 -2.21 -1.19
CA ALA A 195 -1.69 -1.91 -2.47
C ALA A 195 -2.71 -0.77 -2.35
N GLU A 196 -3.51 -0.77 -1.29
CA GLU A 196 -4.49 0.28 -1.05
C GLU A 196 -3.82 1.62 -0.72
N ALA A 197 -2.80 1.63 0.14
CA ALA A 197 -2.04 2.83 0.47
C ALA A 197 -1.36 3.43 -0.77
N ALA A 198 -0.69 2.60 -1.58
CA ALA A 198 -0.08 3.05 -2.84
C ALA A 198 -1.14 3.62 -3.80
N ARG A 199 -2.31 2.99 -3.92
CA ARG A 199 -3.42 3.48 -4.73
C ARG A 199 -3.93 4.83 -4.24
N LEU A 200 -4.16 4.99 -2.93
CA LEU A 200 -4.63 6.24 -2.33
C LEU A 200 -3.65 7.38 -2.57
N LEU A 201 -2.35 7.12 -2.48
CA LEU A 201 -1.31 8.15 -2.69
C LEU A 201 -1.06 8.51 -4.16
N THR A 202 -1.48 7.66 -5.12
CA THR A 202 -1.16 7.84 -6.54
C THR A 202 -2.36 8.04 -7.44
N ARG A 203 -3.58 7.82 -6.95
CA ARG A 203 -4.80 8.07 -7.71
C ARG A 203 -5.54 9.26 -7.09
N PRO A 204 -5.92 10.26 -7.90
CA PRO A 204 -6.72 11.38 -7.43
C PRO A 204 -8.03 10.90 -6.79
N GLY A 205 -8.42 11.56 -5.70
CA GLY A 205 -9.72 11.39 -5.07
C GLY A 205 -10.87 11.89 -5.96
N ALA A 206 -12.10 11.87 -5.44
CA ALA A 206 -13.27 12.38 -6.15
C ALA A 206 -13.18 13.88 -6.50
N ASP A 207 -12.36 14.62 -5.77
CA ASP A 207 -12.02 16.03 -5.99
C ASP A 207 -10.92 16.26 -7.05
N GLY A 208 -10.39 15.19 -7.64
CA GLY A 208 -9.32 15.23 -8.64
C GLY A 208 -7.92 15.48 -8.06
N ARG A 209 -7.73 15.41 -6.74
CA ARG A 209 -6.48 15.73 -6.05
C ARG A 209 -5.84 14.50 -5.39
N LEU A 210 -4.51 14.54 -5.28
CA LEU A 210 -3.74 13.54 -4.55
C LEU A 210 -3.57 13.97 -3.09
N PRO A 211 -3.80 13.09 -2.11
CA PRO A 211 -3.49 13.40 -0.73
C PRO A 211 -1.98 13.53 -0.53
N ARG A 212 -1.57 14.45 0.33
CA ARG A 212 -0.15 14.63 0.69
C ARG A 212 0.38 13.51 1.58
N ALA A 213 -0.50 12.94 2.42
CA ALA A 213 -0.18 11.80 3.26
C ALA A 213 -1.43 11.06 3.70
N LEU A 214 -1.22 9.79 4.08
CA LEU A 214 -2.18 8.99 4.84
C LEU A 214 -1.76 8.99 6.31
N VAL A 215 -2.71 9.13 7.21
CA VAL A 215 -2.50 8.98 8.65
C VAL A 215 -3.11 7.66 9.09
N VAL A 216 -2.24 6.70 9.42
CA VAL A 216 -2.67 5.39 9.91
C VAL A 216 -3.06 5.52 11.37
N THR A 217 -4.27 5.09 11.71
CA THR A 217 -4.77 4.99 13.09
C THR A 217 -5.33 3.59 13.33
N GLU A 218 -5.74 3.26 14.54
CA GLU A 218 -6.23 1.89 14.85
C GLU A 218 -7.38 1.46 13.95
N HIS A 219 -8.35 2.37 13.67
CA HIS A 219 -9.54 2.05 12.85
C HIS A 219 -9.84 3.12 11.78
N GLY A 220 -8.86 3.93 11.38
CA GLY A 220 -9.06 4.99 10.37
C GLY A 220 -9.93 6.14 10.85
N ARG A 221 -9.92 6.48 12.15
CA ARG A 221 -10.79 7.51 12.74
C ARG A 221 -10.00 8.66 13.33
N ALA A 222 -10.55 9.88 13.23
CA ALA A 222 -9.90 11.09 13.69
C ALA A 222 -9.61 11.10 15.20
N GLY A 223 -10.54 10.60 16.03
CA GLY A 223 -10.39 10.52 17.49
C GLY A 223 -9.43 9.42 17.99
N GLN A 224 -8.48 9.01 17.15
CA GLN A 224 -7.49 7.99 17.50
C GLN A 224 -6.08 8.53 17.29
N ARG A 225 -5.15 8.12 18.15
CA ARG A 225 -3.74 8.50 17.98
C ARG A 225 -3.19 7.97 16.65
N PRO A 226 -2.30 8.70 15.98
CA PRO A 226 -1.63 8.21 14.80
C PRO A 226 -0.64 7.10 15.16
N LEU A 227 -0.61 6.07 14.32
CA LEU A 227 0.36 4.96 14.38
C LEU A 227 1.51 5.20 13.40
N ARG A 228 1.21 5.82 12.25
CA ARG A 228 2.16 6.12 11.18
C ARG A 228 1.62 7.25 10.30
N VAL A 229 2.52 8.04 9.74
CA VAL A 229 2.24 8.91 8.58
C VAL A 229 2.92 8.29 7.38
N VAL A 230 2.20 8.15 6.27
CA VAL A 230 2.68 7.54 5.02
C VAL A 230 2.54 8.59 3.94
N GLY A 231 3.66 9.00 3.36
CA GLY A 231 3.71 10.01 2.32
C GLY A 231 4.30 9.51 1.00
N GLY A 232 4.48 10.41 0.05
CA GLY A 232 5.07 10.08 -1.26
C GLY A 232 6.48 9.47 -1.17
N GLY A 233 7.25 9.79 -0.13
CA GLY A 233 8.58 9.22 0.11
C GLY A 233 8.57 7.73 0.48
N ASP A 234 7.43 7.19 0.92
CA ASP A 234 7.29 5.76 1.25
C ASP A 234 6.92 4.91 0.02
N LEU A 235 6.50 5.53 -1.11
CA LEU A 235 6.05 4.82 -2.31
C LEU A 235 7.07 3.80 -2.86
N PRO A 236 8.39 4.08 -2.91
CA PRO A 236 9.35 3.08 -3.36
C PRO A 236 9.28 1.79 -2.55
N ALA A 237 9.25 1.86 -1.22
CA ALA A 237 9.15 0.70 -0.35
C ALA A 237 7.80 -0.04 -0.50
N LEU A 238 6.70 0.71 -0.69
CA LEU A 238 5.39 0.12 -0.96
C LEU A 238 5.37 -0.65 -2.29
N TYR A 239 5.97 -0.09 -3.35
CA TYR A 239 6.03 -0.77 -4.65
C TYR A 239 6.98 -1.97 -4.63
N GLU A 240 8.09 -1.90 -3.91
CA GLU A 240 8.99 -3.05 -3.71
C GLU A 240 8.26 -4.22 -3.06
N ALA A 241 7.46 -3.97 -2.02
CA ALA A 241 6.67 -5.00 -1.36
C ALA A 241 5.61 -5.66 -2.27
N LEU A 242 5.13 -4.95 -3.30
CA LEU A 242 4.19 -5.46 -4.31
C LEU A 242 4.89 -6.08 -5.52
N SER A 243 6.20 -5.91 -5.66
CA SER A 243 6.96 -6.39 -6.82
C SER A 243 7.04 -7.91 -6.82
N LEU A 244 6.88 -8.54 -7.97
CA LEU A 244 7.10 -9.97 -8.18
C LEU A 244 8.59 -10.31 -8.42
N ASP A 245 9.45 -9.30 -8.60
CA ASP A 245 10.85 -9.46 -9.02
C ASP A 245 11.87 -9.41 -7.87
N ALA A 246 11.47 -9.19 -6.62
CA ALA A 246 12.40 -9.11 -5.51
C ALA A 246 12.73 -10.52 -4.98
N GLY A 247 13.91 -11.04 -5.32
CA GLY A 247 14.49 -12.29 -4.87
C GLY A 247 15.87 -12.44 -5.43
#